data_f6846910f5f692807e9c291167317b1c
#
_entry.id   f6846910f5f692807e9c291167317b1c
#
_cell.length_a   1.000
_cell.length_b   1.000
_cell.length_c   1.000
_cell.angle_alpha   90.00
_cell.angle_beta   90.00
_cell.angle_gamma   90.00
#
_symmetry.space_group_name_H-M   'P 1'
#
loop_
_entity.id
_entity.type
_entity.pdbx_description
1 polymer ?
#
loop_
_entity_poly.entity_id
_entity_poly.type
_entity_poly.pdbx_seq_one_letter_code
_entity_poly.pdbx_strand_id
1 'polypeptide(L)'
;MMKFFLILLLFPLQIIAQESTNSALFWNDLKEHCGKSYEGEIIAGAKEGDGFTGEKLVMHIRSCEENTIRIPFFVGDDKSRTWVFTINEAKLIQLKHDHRHKDGSEDKITQYGGTNPNTGLADIQFFPADQQTSNLIPYASNNVWWVTLDKTSFTYNLRRIGTDRLFSVKFDLTKEVETPSAPWGSKD
;
A
#
# COMPACT_ATOMS: atom_id res chain seq x y z
N MET A 1 51.59 -28.41 44.68
CA MET A 1 50.19 -28.04 44.49
C MET A 1 50.13 -26.89 43.49
N MET A 2 49.74 -27.15 42.21
CA MET A 2 49.70 -26.18 41.13
C MET A 2 48.26 -25.65 41.04
N LYS A 3 48.06 -24.36 41.33
CA LYS A 3 46.74 -23.72 41.26
C LYS A 3 46.49 -23.29 39.82
N PHE A 4 45.53 -23.93 39.12
CA PHE A 4 45.03 -23.48 37.83
C PHE A 4 44.09 -22.29 38.08
N PHE A 5 44.45 -21.12 37.55
CA PHE A 5 43.56 -19.98 37.46
C PHE A 5 42.74 -20.09 36.17
N LEU A 6 41.43 -20.31 36.30
CA LEU A 6 40.50 -20.31 35.17
C LEU A 6 40.13 -18.84 34.88
N ILE A 7 40.66 -18.29 33.78
CA ILE A 7 40.29 -16.96 33.30
C ILE A 7 39.02 -17.08 32.49
N LEU A 8 37.91 -16.63 33.06
CA LEU A 8 36.61 -16.54 32.36
C LEU A 8 36.63 -15.32 31.45
N LEU A 9 36.79 -15.52 30.14
CA LEU A 9 36.69 -14.48 29.14
C LEU A 9 35.21 -14.13 28.91
N LEU A 10 34.74 -13.03 29.52
CA LEU A 10 33.45 -12.42 29.21
C LEU A 10 33.55 -11.70 27.89
N PHE A 11 33.00 -12.31 26.81
CA PHE A 11 32.77 -11.62 25.55
C PHE A 11 31.56 -10.71 25.72
N PRO A 12 31.64 -9.38 25.45
CA PRO A 12 30.47 -8.52 25.43
C PRO A 12 29.59 -8.90 24.24
N LEU A 13 28.37 -9.29 24.53
CA LEU A 13 27.33 -9.49 23.49
C LEU A 13 26.99 -8.11 22.91
N GLN A 14 27.54 -7.77 21.76
CA GLN A 14 27.18 -6.55 21.05
C GLN A 14 25.80 -6.79 20.41
N ILE A 15 24.76 -6.24 21.01
CA ILE A 15 23.44 -6.13 20.38
C ILE A 15 23.57 -5.04 19.31
N ILE A 16 23.78 -5.45 18.05
CA ILE A 16 23.67 -4.54 16.91
C ILE A 16 22.17 -4.28 16.74
N ALA A 17 21.69 -3.11 17.17
CA ALA A 17 20.37 -2.65 16.82
C ALA A 17 20.33 -2.49 15.29
N GLN A 18 19.56 -3.34 14.62
CA GLN A 18 19.35 -3.24 13.17
C GLN A 18 18.51 -1.98 12.90
N GLU A 19 19.10 -1.02 12.23
CA GLU A 19 18.40 0.22 11.84
C GLU A 19 17.21 -0.12 10.94
N SER A 20 16.02 0.41 11.27
CA SER A 20 14.82 0.15 10.48
C SER A 20 14.95 0.76 9.08
N THR A 21 14.64 -0.01 8.05
CA THR A 21 14.61 0.50 6.67
C THR A 21 13.47 1.51 6.48
N ASN A 22 13.62 2.43 5.53
CA ASN A 22 12.57 3.41 5.21
C ASN A 22 11.22 2.75 4.87
N SER A 23 11.23 1.65 4.11
CA SER A 23 10.01 0.88 3.82
C SER A 23 9.39 0.24 5.06
N ALA A 24 10.21 -0.17 6.05
CA ALA A 24 9.69 -0.67 7.32
C ALA A 24 9.08 0.45 8.17
N LEU A 25 9.64 1.65 8.13
CA LEU A 25 9.04 2.84 8.75
C LEU A 25 7.69 3.16 8.10
N PHE A 26 7.65 3.29 6.76
CA PHE A 26 6.41 3.48 5.99
C PHE A 26 5.35 2.42 6.34
N TRP A 27 5.75 1.15 6.40
CA TRP A 27 4.87 0.04 6.73
C TRP A 27 4.26 0.17 8.14
N ASN A 28 5.07 0.53 9.12
CA ASN A 28 4.62 0.71 10.49
C ASN A 28 3.68 1.92 10.62
N ASP A 29 4.01 3.05 9.99
CA ASP A 29 3.16 4.24 9.98
C ASP A 29 1.79 3.93 9.33
N LEU A 30 1.77 3.17 8.22
CA LEU A 30 0.51 2.74 7.61
C LEU A 30 -0.32 1.85 8.55
N LYS A 31 0.31 0.97 9.32
CA LYS A 31 -0.35 0.10 10.31
C LYS A 31 -0.98 0.86 11.48
N GLU A 32 -0.52 2.06 11.82
CA GLU A 32 -1.11 2.89 12.89
C GLU A 32 -2.57 3.32 12.57
N HIS A 33 -2.91 3.28 11.28
CA HIS A 33 -4.26 3.60 10.78
C HIS A 33 -5.15 2.37 10.59
N CYS A 34 -4.72 1.19 11.05
CA CYS A 34 -5.47 -0.05 10.86
C CYS A 34 -6.86 0.00 11.51
N GLY A 35 -7.87 -0.45 10.78
CA GLY A 35 -9.28 -0.41 11.18
C GLY A 35 -9.99 0.90 10.87
N LYS A 36 -9.27 1.95 10.47
CA LYS A 36 -9.82 3.28 10.23
C LYS A 36 -10.20 3.51 8.77
N SER A 37 -11.18 4.39 8.56
CA SER A 37 -11.66 4.80 7.25
C SER A 37 -11.54 6.31 7.08
N TYR A 38 -11.21 6.74 5.86
CA TYR A 38 -10.98 8.15 5.55
C TYR A 38 -11.61 8.51 4.21
N GLU A 39 -12.21 9.72 4.16
CA GLU A 39 -12.74 10.28 2.92
C GLU A 39 -11.62 10.90 2.10
N GLY A 40 -11.69 10.72 0.78
CA GLY A 40 -10.71 11.18 -0.18
C GLY A 40 -11.24 12.20 -1.16
N GLU A 41 -10.33 12.97 -1.73
CA GLU A 41 -10.59 13.90 -2.83
C GLU A 41 -9.60 13.68 -3.98
N ILE A 42 -10.06 13.81 -5.22
CA ILE A 42 -9.19 13.78 -6.40
C ILE A 42 -8.46 15.12 -6.47
N ILE A 43 -7.14 15.10 -6.30
CA ILE A 43 -6.28 16.29 -6.34
C ILE A 43 -5.60 16.50 -7.69
N ALA A 44 -5.60 15.47 -8.56
CA ALA A 44 -5.09 15.57 -9.93
C ALA A 44 -5.71 14.51 -10.84
N GLY A 45 -5.85 14.83 -12.12
CA GLY A 45 -6.23 13.91 -13.18
C GLY A 45 -7.71 13.53 -13.24
N ALA A 46 -8.58 14.28 -12.53
CA ALA A 46 -10.03 14.16 -12.67
C ALA A 46 -10.46 14.34 -14.13
N LYS A 47 -11.37 13.49 -14.60
CA LYS A 47 -11.96 13.57 -15.94
C LYS A 47 -13.43 13.19 -15.87
N GLU A 48 -14.27 13.90 -16.60
CA GLU A 48 -15.67 13.53 -16.76
C GLU A 48 -15.78 12.10 -17.31
N GLY A 49 -16.61 11.27 -16.67
CA GLY A 49 -16.82 9.88 -17.07
C GLY A 49 -15.69 8.90 -16.69
N ASP A 50 -14.75 9.31 -15.86
CA ASP A 50 -13.66 8.42 -15.38
C ASP A 50 -14.13 7.40 -14.32
N GLY A 51 -15.38 7.51 -13.86
CA GLY A 51 -15.97 6.67 -12.83
C GLY A 51 -15.53 7.01 -11.40
N PHE A 52 -14.83 8.13 -11.19
CA PHE A 52 -14.39 8.60 -9.88
C PHE A 52 -14.87 10.03 -9.60
N THR A 53 -14.85 10.88 -10.62
CA THR A 53 -15.18 12.30 -10.50
C THR A 53 -16.66 12.47 -10.13
N GLY A 54 -16.92 13.19 -9.02
CA GLY A 54 -18.25 13.42 -8.48
C GLY A 54 -18.76 12.35 -7.53
N GLU A 55 -18.03 11.24 -7.37
CA GLU A 55 -18.38 10.18 -6.43
C GLU A 55 -17.76 10.42 -5.06
N LYS A 56 -18.41 9.91 -4.00
CA LYS A 56 -17.82 9.84 -2.67
C LYS A 56 -16.70 8.81 -2.67
N LEU A 57 -15.48 9.23 -2.31
CA LEU A 57 -14.32 8.37 -2.26
C LEU A 57 -13.99 8.05 -0.81
N VAL A 58 -13.86 6.78 -0.45
CA VAL A 58 -13.46 6.35 0.90
C VAL A 58 -12.41 5.25 0.79
N MET A 59 -11.34 5.33 1.55
CA MET A 59 -10.46 4.19 1.80
C MET A 59 -10.69 3.65 3.21
N HIS A 60 -10.52 2.33 3.38
CA HIS A 60 -10.54 1.67 4.67
C HIS A 60 -9.28 0.82 4.84
N ILE A 61 -8.42 1.13 5.80
CA ILE A 61 -7.27 0.29 6.12
C ILE A 61 -7.77 -0.92 6.92
N ARG A 62 -8.37 -1.90 6.21
CA ARG A 62 -9.26 -2.93 6.75
C ARG A 62 -8.55 -4.02 7.53
N SER A 63 -7.45 -4.55 6.99
CA SER A 63 -6.69 -5.61 7.64
C SER A 63 -5.20 -5.35 7.58
N CYS A 64 -4.52 -5.61 8.70
CA CYS A 64 -3.09 -5.37 8.88
C CYS A 64 -2.46 -6.60 9.51
N GLU A 65 -2.28 -7.62 8.70
CA GLU A 65 -1.55 -8.81 9.06
C GLU A 65 -0.04 -8.49 9.20
N GLU A 66 0.77 -9.46 9.56
CA GLU A 66 2.21 -9.26 9.71
C GLU A 66 2.84 -8.70 8.42
N ASN A 67 2.55 -9.35 7.30
CA ASN A 67 3.17 -9.06 6.01
C ASN A 67 2.16 -8.63 4.93
N THR A 68 0.91 -8.31 5.29
CA THR A 68 -0.13 -7.91 4.33
C THR A 68 -1.04 -6.86 4.93
N ILE A 69 -1.25 -5.76 4.18
CA ILE A 69 -2.25 -4.73 4.49
C ILE A 69 -3.21 -4.64 3.32
N ARG A 70 -4.52 -4.71 3.59
CA ARG A 70 -5.57 -4.57 2.59
C ARG A 70 -6.35 -3.29 2.81
N ILE A 71 -6.43 -2.48 1.77
CA ILE A 71 -7.09 -1.18 1.80
C ILE A 71 -8.16 -1.15 0.69
N PRO A 72 -9.41 -1.55 0.99
CA PRO A 72 -10.53 -1.28 0.10
C PRO A 72 -10.64 0.20 -0.24
N PHE A 73 -10.85 0.47 -1.52
CA PHE A 73 -11.11 1.80 -2.06
C PHE A 73 -12.52 1.84 -2.65
N PHE A 74 -13.41 2.52 -1.97
CA PHE A 74 -14.82 2.67 -2.32
C PHE A 74 -15.03 3.92 -3.16
N VAL A 75 -15.84 3.78 -4.21
CA VAL A 75 -16.20 4.86 -5.14
C VAL A 75 -17.72 4.88 -5.26
N GLY A 76 -18.39 5.71 -4.48
CA GLY A 76 -19.84 5.65 -4.31
C GLY A 76 -20.27 4.25 -3.85
N ASP A 77 -21.14 3.60 -4.61
CA ASP A 77 -21.61 2.22 -4.35
C ASP A 77 -20.67 1.12 -4.90
N ASP A 78 -19.63 1.50 -5.64
CA ASP A 78 -18.66 0.54 -6.17
C ASP A 78 -17.64 0.12 -5.12
N LYS A 79 -17.68 -1.17 -4.74
CA LYS A 79 -16.83 -1.81 -3.74
C LYS A 79 -15.86 -2.83 -4.34
N SER A 80 -15.59 -2.69 -5.64
CA SER A 80 -14.82 -3.67 -6.41
C SER A 80 -13.31 -3.63 -6.15
N ARG A 81 -12.76 -2.54 -5.59
CA ARG A 81 -11.32 -2.26 -5.57
C ARG A 81 -10.72 -2.43 -4.19
N THR A 82 -9.57 -3.12 -4.13
CA THR A 82 -8.75 -3.20 -2.91
C THR A 82 -7.28 -3.06 -3.28
N TRP A 83 -6.60 -2.13 -2.65
CA TRP A 83 -5.14 -2.07 -2.67
C TRP A 83 -4.60 -3.10 -1.69
N VAL A 84 -3.76 -4.00 -2.18
CA VAL A 84 -3.11 -5.04 -1.39
C VAL A 84 -1.62 -4.73 -1.33
N PHE A 85 -1.16 -4.34 -0.15
CA PHE A 85 0.26 -4.16 0.11
C PHE A 85 0.82 -5.41 0.78
N THR A 86 1.97 -5.90 0.31
CA THR A 86 2.71 -6.97 0.97
C THR A 86 4.16 -6.56 1.16
N ILE A 87 4.75 -6.93 2.30
CA ILE A 87 6.17 -6.68 2.58
C ILE A 87 6.91 -8.01 2.68
N ASN A 88 8.07 -8.13 2.02
CA ASN A 88 8.89 -9.34 2.03
C ASN A 88 10.03 -9.26 3.07
N GLU A 89 10.82 -10.33 3.18
CA GLU A 89 11.97 -10.41 4.09
C GLU A 89 13.03 -9.34 3.81
N ALA A 90 13.23 -8.97 2.54
CA ALA A 90 14.14 -7.90 2.13
C ALA A 90 13.58 -6.50 2.42
N LYS A 91 12.42 -6.41 3.08
CA LYS A 91 11.69 -5.18 3.37
C LYS A 91 11.28 -4.41 2.11
N LEU A 92 11.10 -5.10 0.99
CA LEU A 92 10.50 -4.53 -0.20
C LEU A 92 8.99 -4.67 -0.14
N ILE A 93 8.28 -3.60 -0.50
CA ILE A 93 6.83 -3.54 -0.51
C ILE A 93 6.33 -3.74 -1.94
N GLN A 94 5.34 -4.61 -2.11
CA GLN A 94 4.58 -4.78 -3.34
C GLN A 94 3.19 -4.17 -3.17
N LEU A 95 2.72 -3.45 -4.17
CA LEU A 95 1.34 -3.01 -4.31
C LEU A 95 0.67 -3.79 -5.43
N LYS A 96 -0.44 -4.45 -5.13
CA LYS A 96 -1.34 -5.07 -6.12
C LYS A 96 -2.74 -4.50 -5.99
N HIS A 97 -3.44 -4.43 -7.12
CA HIS A 97 -4.83 -4.00 -7.21
C HIS A 97 -5.70 -5.25 -7.36
N ASP A 98 -6.45 -5.58 -6.31
CA ASP A 98 -7.45 -6.66 -6.35
C ASP A 98 -8.80 -6.07 -6.77
N HIS A 99 -9.34 -6.58 -7.88
CA HIS A 99 -10.64 -6.18 -8.39
C HIS A 99 -11.59 -7.38 -8.39
N ARG A 100 -12.80 -7.14 -7.85
CA ARG A 100 -13.82 -8.17 -7.66
C ARG A 100 -15.16 -7.74 -8.24
N HIS A 101 -15.92 -8.71 -8.77
CA HIS A 101 -17.34 -8.57 -9.07
C HIS A 101 -18.20 -8.61 -7.79
N LYS A 102 -19.48 -8.22 -7.89
CA LYS A 102 -20.43 -8.23 -6.77
C LYS A 102 -20.58 -9.61 -6.09
N ASP A 103 -20.45 -10.68 -6.87
CA ASP A 103 -20.52 -12.05 -6.37
C ASP A 103 -19.22 -12.53 -5.69
N GLY A 104 -18.19 -11.67 -5.66
CA GLY A 104 -16.90 -11.94 -5.06
C GLY A 104 -15.90 -12.63 -5.98
N SER A 105 -16.28 -12.99 -7.21
CA SER A 105 -15.35 -13.53 -8.20
C SER A 105 -14.34 -12.48 -8.65
N GLU A 106 -13.15 -12.92 -9.06
CA GLU A 106 -12.10 -12.02 -9.57
C GLU A 106 -12.47 -11.41 -10.92
N ASP A 107 -12.21 -10.12 -11.10
CA ASP A 107 -12.25 -9.48 -12.41
C ASP A 107 -11.10 -10.00 -13.28
N LYS A 108 -11.28 -9.97 -14.61
CA LYS A 108 -10.23 -10.31 -15.57
C LYS A 108 -9.02 -9.41 -15.46
N ILE A 109 -9.23 -8.14 -15.10
CA ILE A 109 -8.19 -7.14 -14.87
C ILE A 109 -8.02 -6.95 -13.37
N THR A 110 -7.29 -7.85 -12.75
CA THR A 110 -7.01 -7.87 -11.31
C THR A 110 -5.55 -8.23 -11.05
N GLN A 111 -5.07 -8.03 -9.80
CA GLN A 111 -3.71 -8.36 -9.35
C GLN A 111 -2.58 -7.67 -10.13
N TYR A 112 -2.89 -6.54 -10.77
CA TYR A 112 -1.87 -5.70 -11.41
C TYR A 112 -1.22 -4.73 -10.41
N GLY A 113 0.03 -4.32 -10.68
CA GLY A 113 0.79 -3.45 -9.80
C GLY A 113 2.29 -3.63 -9.97
N GLY A 114 3.04 -3.53 -8.88
CA GLY A 114 4.48 -3.73 -8.89
C GLY A 114 5.10 -3.69 -7.51
N THR A 115 6.41 -3.94 -7.46
CA THR A 115 7.20 -3.94 -6.23
C THR A 115 8.11 -2.72 -6.24
N ASN A 116 8.30 -2.06 -5.10
CA ASN A 116 9.26 -0.98 -4.98
C ASN A 116 10.68 -1.49 -5.31
N PRO A 117 11.47 -0.74 -6.10
CA PRO A 117 12.80 -1.19 -6.55
C PRO A 117 13.86 -1.14 -5.44
N ASN A 118 13.59 -0.44 -4.35
CA ASN A 118 14.44 -0.28 -3.17
C ASN A 118 13.57 0.10 -1.97
N THR A 119 14.17 0.34 -0.81
CA THR A 119 13.41 0.67 0.42
C THR A 119 12.77 2.07 0.42
N GLY A 120 12.97 2.87 -0.63
CA GLY A 120 12.34 4.18 -0.80
C GLY A 120 12.69 5.20 0.28
N LEU A 121 11.71 6.06 0.58
CA LEU A 121 11.73 6.97 1.72
C LEU A 121 10.65 6.55 2.72
N ALA A 122 10.76 7.00 3.97
CA ALA A 122 9.80 6.64 5.02
C ALA A 122 8.38 7.15 4.73
N ASP A 123 8.25 8.20 3.95
CA ASP A 123 7.01 8.88 3.59
C ASP A 123 6.60 8.69 2.12
N ILE A 124 7.42 8.02 1.29
CA ILE A 124 7.13 7.76 -0.13
C ILE A 124 7.59 6.37 -0.54
N GLN A 125 6.69 5.61 -1.21
CA GLN A 125 7.01 4.34 -1.83
C GLN A 125 6.52 4.31 -3.28
N PHE A 126 7.38 3.87 -4.22
CA PHE A 126 7.09 3.79 -5.66
C PHE A 126 6.94 2.34 -6.10
N PHE A 127 5.97 2.08 -6.97
CA PHE A 127 5.61 0.76 -7.48
C PHE A 127 5.53 0.78 -9.00
N PRO A 128 6.66 0.68 -9.73
CA PRO A 128 6.63 0.54 -11.19
C PRO A 128 5.91 -0.74 -11.60
N ALA A 129 5.16 -0.69 -12.72
CA ALA A 129 4.48 -1.85 -13.26
C ALA A 129 5.44 -3.03 -13.45
N ASP A 130 5.09 -4.19 -12.89
CA ASP A 130 5.86 -5.41 -13.04
C ASP A 130 5.55 -6.15 -14.35
N GLN A 131 6.29 -7.22 -14.63
CA GLN A 131 6.09 -8.02 -15.84
C GLN A 131 4.70 -8.66 -15.91
N GLN A 132 4.12 -9.05 -14.77
CA GLN A 132 2.76 -9.60 -14.70
C GLN A 132 1.74 -8.55 -15.16
N THR A 133 1.88 -7.32 -14.66
CA THR A 133 1.06 -6.17 -15.08
C THR A 133 1.21 -5.88 -16.57
N SER A 134 2.44 -5.87 -17.07
CA SER A 134 2.73 -5.63 -18.49
C SER A 134 2.11 -6.69 -19.40
N ASN A 135 2.11 -7.95 -18.98
CA ASN A 135 1.50 -9.05 -19.72
C ASN A 135 -0.04 -8.97 -19.68
N LEU A 136 -0.62 -8.60 -18.53
CA LEU A 136 -2.07 -8.51 -18.34
C LEU A 136 -2.65 -7.28 -19.03
N ILE A 137 -1.95 -6.13 -18.93
CA ILE A 137 -2.41 -4.83 -19.41
C ILE A 137 -1.25 -4.16 -20.16
N PRO A 138 -0.99 -4.52 -21.44
CA PRO A 138 0.19 -4.04 -22.19
C PRO A 138 0.35 -2.51 -22.18
N TYR A 139 -0.76 -1.76 -22.29
CA TYR A 139 -0.72 -0.30 -22.26
C TYR A 139 -0.37 0.29 -20.88
N ALA A 140 -0.41 -0.51 -19.81
CA ALA A 140 -0.03 -0.13 -18.45
C ALA A 140 1.43 -0.46 -18.11
N SER A 141 2.22 -1.00 -19.05
CA SER A 141 3.63 -1.38 -18.83
C SER A 141 4.50 -0.24 -18.30
N ASN A 142 4.14 1.01 -18.63
CA ASN A 142 4.82 2.21 -18.20
C ASN A 142 4.11 2.92 -17.03
N ASN A 143 3.19 2.24 -16.34
CA ASN A 143 2.58 2.81 -15.16
C ASN A 143 3.57 2.79 -13.99
N VAL A 144 3.57 3.88 -13.26
CA VAL A 144 4.18 3.96 -11.94
C VAL A 144 3.11 4.41 -10.97
N TRP A 145 2.86 3.59 -9.98
CA TRP A 145 2.09 3.98 -8.81
C TRP A 145 3.04 4.45 -7.73
N TRP A 146 2.59 5.35 -6.89
CA TRP A 146 3.29 5.68 -5.65
C TRP A 146 2.29 6.12 -4.58
N VAL A 147 2.71 5.94 -3.36
CA VAL A 147 1.98 6.40 -2.18
C VAL A 147 2.87 7.34 -1.40
N THR A 148 2.30 8.50 -1.03
CA THR A 148 2.87 9.36 0.00
C THR A 148 2.04 9.20 1.28
N LEU A 149 2.73 9.14 2.41
CA LEU A 149 2.12 8.97 3.73
C LEU A 149 2.84 9.89 4.72
N ASP A 150 2.07 10.78 5.34
CA ASP A 150 2.53 11.57 6.47
C ASP A 150 1.49 11.50 7.61
N LYS A 151 1.72 12.22 8.70
CA LYS A 151 0.83 12.21 9.88
C LYS A 151 -0.59 12.70 9.61
N THR A 152 -0.82 13.38 8.50
CA THR A 152 -2.08 14.06 8.18
C THR A 152 -2.73 13.54 6.92
N SER A 153 -1.97 12.87 6.04
CA SER A 153 -2.48 12.49 4.74
C SER A 153 -1.87 11.19 4.20
N PHE A 154 -2.70 10.44 3.49
CA PHE A 154 -2.33 9.37 2.58
C PHE A 154 -2.72 9.80 1.18
N THR A 155 -1.78 9.73 0.22
CA THR A 155 -2.10 10.04 -1.17
C THR A 155 -1.70 8.88 -2.06
N TYR A 156 -2.67 8.30 -2.77
CA TYR A 156 -2.44 7.32 -3.82
C TYR A 156 -2.32 8.03 -5.15
N ASN A 157 -1.32 7.66 -5.92
CA ASN A 157 -1.01 8.29 -7.20
C ASN A 157 -0.74 7.25 -8.28
N LEU A 158 -1.06 7.61 -9.53
CA LEU A 158 -0.72 6.89 -10.75
C LEU A 158 -0.20 7.86 -11.80
N ARG A 159 0.94 7.56 -12.40
CA ARG A 159 1.42 8.17 -13.65
C ARG A 159 1.70 7.09 -14.68
N ARG A 160 1.27 7.30 -15.92
CA ARG A 160 1.76 6.51 -17.06
C ARG A 160 2.83 7.30 -17.78
N ILE A 161 4.08 6.83 -17.66
CA ILE A 161 5.25 7.50 -18.25
C ILE A 161 5.08 7.57 -19.77
N GLY A 162 5.44 8.72 -20.35
CA GLY A 162 5.32 8.98 -21.78
C GLY A 162 3.92 9.35 -22.25
N THR A 163 2.96 9.58 -21.34
CA THR A 163 1.58 10.02 -21.64
C THR A 163 1.11 11.09 -20.66
N ASP A 164 -0.07 11.68 -20.93
CA ASP A 164 -0.72 12.63 -20.00
C ASP A 164 -1.53 11.95 -18.90
N ARG A 165 -1.54 10.60 -18.82
CA ARG A 165 -2.28 9.89 -17.76
C ARG A 165 -1.66 10.17 -16.41
N LEU A 166 -2.42 10.87 -15.58
CA LEU A 166 -2.16 11.14 -14.18
C LEU A 166 -3.47 10.90 -13.41
N PHE A 167 -3.38 10.37 -12.21
CA PHE A 167 -4.48 10.29 -11.25
C PHE A 167 -3.91 10.38 -9.85
N SER A 168 -4.49 11.22 -9.01
CA SER A 168 -4.11 11.32 -7.59
C SER A 168 -5.34 11.53 -6.74
N VAL A 169 -5.46 10.72 -5.69
CA VAL A 169 -6.49 10.85 -4.65
C VAL A 169 -5.81 10.97 -3.30
N LYS A 170 -6.21 11.99 -2.53
CA LYS A 170 -5.68 12.30 -1.20
C LYS A 170 -6.76 12.05 -0.15
N PHE A 171 -6.37 11.43 0.95
CA PHE A 171 -7.21 11.14 2.12
C PHE A 171 -6.68 11.91 3.34
N ASP A 172 -7.59 12.57 4.06
CA ASP A 172 -7.28 13.31 5.29
C ASP A 172 -7.29 12.35 6.50
N LEU A 173 -6.10 11.96 6.96
CA LEU A 173 -5.93 11.02 8.08
C LEU A 173 -6.28 11.63 9.45
N THR A 174 -6.56 12.94 9.49
CA THR A 174 -6.98 13.62 10.74
C THR A 174 -8.49 13.48 10.98
N LYS A 175 -9.25 13.03 9.97
CA LYS A 175 -10.72 12.94 10.00
C LYS A 175 -11.18 11.54 9.64
N GLU A 176 -11.33 10.70 10.66
CA GLU A 176 -11.93 9.38 10.49
C GLU A 176 -13.41 9.51 10.14
N VAL A 177 -13.88 8.66 9.21
CA VAL A 177 -15.28 8.58 8.78
C VAL A 177 -15.86 7.21 9.07
N GLU A 178 -17.20 7.09 8.99
CA GLU A 178 -17.89 5.82 9.13
C GLU A 178 -17.37 4.79 8.12
N THR A 179 -17.03 3.61 8.62
CA THR A 179 -16.51 2.51 7.80
C THR A 179 -17.62 1.96 6.90
N PRO A 180 -17.41 1.94 5.57
CA PRO A 180 -18.36 1.31 4.66
C PRO A 180 -18.49 -0.19 4.94
N SER A 181 -19.61 -0.79 4.53
CA SER A 181 -19.75 -2.24 4.54
C SER A 181 -18.68 -2.92 3.69
N ALA A 182 -18.42 -4.21 3.93
CA ALA A 182 -17.31 -4.95 3.32
C ALA A 182 -17.18 -4.78 1.81
N PRO A 183 -15.94 -4.77 1.26
CA PRO A 183 -15.71 -4.81 -0.18
C PRO A 183 -16.20 -6.12 -0.76
N TRP A 184 -16.51 -6.12 -2.05
CA TRP A 184 -16.93 -7.33 -2.75
C TRP A 184 -15.90 -8.45 -2.62
N GLY A 185 -16.36 -9.66 -2.39
CA GLY A 185 -15.52 -10.83 -2.15
C GLY A 185 -15.01 -10.99 -0.71
N SER A 186 -15.33 -10.05 0.18
CA SER A 186 -15.02 -10.17 1.61
C SER A 186 -16.28 -10.48 2.42
N LYS A 187 -16.10 -11.13 3.57
CA LYS A 187 -17.16 -11.31 4.58
C LYS A 187 -17.00 -10.23 5.65
N ASP A 188 -18.10 -9.74 6.18
CA ASP A 188 -18.12 -8.88 7.39
C ASP A 188 -17.73 -9.67 8.63
#